data_2a102065db5837a38cc34faca6b2875c
#
_entry.id   2a102065db5837a38cc34faca6b2875c
#
_cell.length_a   1.000
_cell.length_b   1.000
_cell.length_c   1.000
_cell.angle_alpha   90.00
_cell.angle_beta   90.00
_cell.angle_gamma   90.00
#
_symmetry.space_group_name_H-M   'P 1'
#
loop_
_entity.id
_entity.type
_entity.pdbx_description
1 polymer ?
#
loop_
_entity_poly.entity_id
_entity_poly.type
_entity_poly.pdbx_seq_one_letter_code
_entity_poly.pdbx_strand_id
1 'polypeptide(L)'
;LKSVYGIQTHKIEVIQHGTHLVPHLNKETLKLKYGLQGRKVLSTFGLLNSGKSIETTLDALPLIVKENPDVLFLVIGKTHPGVILNEGESYRKMLEAKVVALGLQKHVSFINYYLPLEDLLEYLQLTDIYLFTSKDPHQAVSGTFAYAMSCRCPIISTPIPHAKEVL
;
A
#
# COMPACT_ATOMS: atom_id res chain seq x y z
N LEU A 1 10.85 23.10 12.30
CA LEU A 1 10.16 24.05 13.18
C LEU A 1 11.14 24.99 13.85
N LYS A 2 12.22 24.49 14.49
CA LYS A 2 13.23 25.33 15.14
C LYS A 2 13.92 26.27 14.15
N SER A 3 14.43 25.76 13.05
CA SER A 3 15.20 26.52 12.06
C SER A 3 14.34 27.49 11.22
N VAL A 4 13.10 27.14 10.94
CA VAL A 4 12.20 27.91 10.05
C VAL A 4 11.35 28.91 10.82
N TYR A 5 10.87 28.51 12.01
CA TYR A 5 9.88 29.30 12.80
C TYR A 5 10.45 29.81 14.13
N GLY A 6 11.72 29.54 14.46
CA GLY A 6 12.35 29.98 15.71
C GLY A 6 11.75 29.33 16.98
N ILE A 7 10.99 28.23 16.85
CA ILE A 7 10.33 27.57 17.98
C ILE A 7 11.37 26.87 18.85
N GLN A 8 11.36 27.17 20.16
CA GLN A 8 12.28 26.58 21.14
C GLN A 8 12.01 25.07 21.28
N THR A 9 13.07 24.27 21.36
CA THR A 9 12.99 22.78 21.35
C THR A 9 12.13 22.23 22.48
N HIS A 10 12.14 22.85 23.67
CA HIS A 10 11.34 22.39 24.81
C HIS A 10 9.82 22.60 24.64
N LYS A 11 9.39 23.35 23.60
CA LYS A 11 7.98 23.54 23.23
C LYS A 11 7.52 22.55 22.14
N ILE A 12 8.38 21.62 21.74
CA ILE A 12 8.11 20.66 20.68
C ILE A 12 8.20 19.26 21.28
N GLU A 13 7.11 18.53 21.19
CA GLU A 13 7.07 17.09 21.47
C GLU A 13 6.79 16.32 20.18
N VAL A 14 7.58 15.27 19.94
CA VAL A 14 7.39 14.39 18.79
C VAL A 14 6.64 13.15 19.25
N ILE A 15 5.43 12.98 18.76
CA ILE A 15 4.60 11.81 19.03
C ILE A 15 4.54 11.00 17.74
N GLN A 16 4.97 9.74 17.80
CA GLN A 16 4.92 8.85 16.63
C GLN A 16 3.49 8.55 16.23
N HIS A 17 3.28 8.29 14.92
CA HIS A 17 1.97 7.94 14.39
C HIS A 17 1.48 6.62 15.01
N GLY A 18 0.41 6.70 15.76
CA GLY A 18 -0.27 5.54 16.34
C GLY A 18 -1.09 4.76 15.32
N THR A 19 -1.30 3.48 15.61
CA THR A 19 -2.18 2.59 14.85
C THR A 19 -3.06 1.79 15.80
N HIS A 20 -4.07 1.13 15.26
CA HIS A 20 -4.91 0.24 16.04
C HIS A 20 -4.11 -0.98 16.54
N LEU A 21 -4.42 -1.46 17.74
CA LEU A 21 -4.00 -2.79 18.17
C LEU A 21 -4.72 -3.83 17.30
N VAL A 22 -3.93 -4.65 16.61
CA VAL A 22 -4.46 -5.63 15.65
C VAL A 22 -4.33 -7.03 16.26
N PRO A 23 -5.46 -7.73 16.54
CA PRO A 23 -5.42 -9.15 16.87
C PRO A 23 -4.81 -9.93 15.70
N HIS A 24 -3.85 -10.83 16.00
CA HIS A 24 -3.21 -11.61 14.94
C HIS A 24 -4.06 -12.83 14.59
N LEU A 25 -4.48 -12.85 13.32
CA LEU A 25 -5.16 -13.97 12.70
C LEU A 25 -4.18 -14.84 11.90
N ASN A 26 -4.52 -16.09 11.73
CA ASN A 26 -3.73 -16.99 10.89
C ASN A 26 -3.84 -16.59 9.42
N LYS A 27 -2.71 -16.35 8.77
CA LYS A 27 -2.62 -15.91 7.37
C LYS A 27 -3.32 -16.89 6.41
N GLU A 28 -3.11 -18.18 6.56
CA GLU A 28 -3.68 -19.18 5.67
C GLU A 28 -5.21 -19.27 5.83
N THR A 29 -5.69 -19.12 7.07
CA THR A 29 -7.15 -19.00 7.32
C THR A 29 -7.75 -17.79 6.64
N LEU A 30 -7.05 -16.65 6.67
CA LEU A 30 -7.50 -15.44 5.95
C LEU A 30 -7.45 -15.63 4.44
N LYS A 31 -6.38 -16.24 3.91
CA LYS A 31 -6.32 -16.56 2.48
C LYS A 31 -7.46 -17.48 2.06
N LEU A 32 -7.82 -18.46 2.90
CA LEU A 32 -9.00 -19.30 2.66
C LEU A 32 -10.29 -18.50 2.64
N LYS A 33 -10.51 -17.62 3.64
CA LYS A 33 -11.70 -16.75 3.74
C LYS A 33 -11.91 -15.91 2.46
N TYR A 34 -10.81 -15.38 1.89
CA TYR A 34 -10.84 -14.48 0.72
C TYR A 34 -10.60 -15.19 -0.61
N GLY A 35 -10.55 -16.54 -0.65
CA GLY A 35 -10.35 -17.31 -1.88
C GLY A 35 -8.97 -17.15 -2.50
N LEU A 36 -7.94 -16.91 -1.68
CA LEU A 36 -6.56 -16.64 -2.09
C LEU A 36 -5.58 -17.76 -1.72
N GLN A 37 -6.09 -18.98 -1.47
CA GLN A 37 -5.25 -20.12 -1.13
C GLN A 37 -4.20 -20.37 -2.22
N GLY A 38 -2.98 -20.69 -1.81
CA GLY A 38 -1.87 -20.97 -2.70
C GLY A 38 -1.30 -19.74 -3.43
N ARG A 39 -1.88 -18.54 -3.21
CA ARG A 39 -1.35 -17.29 -3.80
C ARG A 39 -0.29 -16.67 -2.91
N LYS A 40 0.76 -16.15 -3.55
CA LYS A 40 1.70 -15.20 -2.93
C LYS A 40 1.14 -13.80 -3.13
N VAL A 41 0.68 -13.20 -2.05
CA VAL A 41 -0.05 -11.93 -2.09
C VAL A 41 0.91 -10.76 -1.86
N LEU A 42 1.08 -9.95 -2.90
CA LEU A 42 1.61 -8.59 -2.78
C LEU A 42 0.45 -7.63 -2.57
N SER A 43 0.61 -6.56 -1.82
CA SER A 43 -0.44 -5.54 -1.72
C SER A 43 0.09 -4.13 -1.58
N THR A 44 -0.73 -3.17 -1.97
CA THR A 44 -0.65 -1.77 -1.60
C THR A 44 -2.04 -1.26 -1.24
N PHE A 45 -2.14 -0.29 -0.32
CA PHE A 45 -3.44 0.27 -0.01
C PHE A 45 -3.43 1.78 0.19
N GLY A 46 -4.62 2.37 0.07
CA GLY A 46 -4.92 3.77 0.35
C GLY A 46 -5.61 4.46 -0.83
N LEU A 47 -5.85 5.74 -0.70
CA LEU A 47 -6.47 6.54 -1.76
C LEU A 47 -5.51 6.66 -2.96
N LEU A 48 -5.94 6.18 -4.12
CA LEU A 48 -5.13 6.12 -5.34
C LEU A 48 -4.88 7.51 -5.91
N ASN A 49 -3.61 7.78 -6.18
CA ASN A 49 -3.13 8.95 -6.91
C ASN A 49 -1.75 8.64 -7.50
N SER A 50 -1.29 9.46 -8.44
CA SER A 50 0.00 9.26 -9.13
C SER A 50 1.22 9.29 -8.20
N GLY A 51 1.12 9.95 -7.04
CA GLY A 51 2.17 9.96 -6.02
C GLY A 51 2.47 8.59 -5.41
N LYS A 52 1.54 7.64 -5.50
CA LYS A 52 1.76 6.25 -5.03
C LYS A 52 2.63 5.39 -5.96
N SER A 53 2.83 5.82 -7.21
CA SER A 53 3.69 5.12 -8.19
C SER A 53 3.40 3.62 -8.34
N ILE A 54 2.12 3.24 -8.36
CA ILE A 54 1.70 1.82 -8.48
C ILE A 54 2.18 1.22 -9.79
N GLU A 55 2.28 2.03 -10.84
CA GLU A 55 2.83 1.65 -12.14
C GLU A 55 4.24 1.06 -12.04
N THR A 56 5.07 1.49 -11.08
CA THR A 56 6.41 0.92 -10.84
C THR A 56 6.33 -0.56 -10.46
N THR A 57 5.36 -0.92 -9.61
CA THR A 57 5.10 -2.34 -9.28
C THR A 57 4.63 -3.10 -10.51
N LEU A 58 3.68 -2.53 -11.28
CA LEU A 58 3.16 -3.19 -12.49
C LEU A 58 4.26 -3.46 -13.52
N ASP A 59 5.24 -2.56 -13.65
CA ASP A 59 6.38 -2.75 -14.56
C ASP A 59 7.31 -3.89 -14.13
N ALA A 60 7.44 -4.13 -12.83
CA ALA A 60 8.25 -5.23 -12.31
C ALA A 60 7.54 -6.60 -12.33
N LEU A 61 6.20 -6.61 -12.29
CA LEU A 61 5.41 -7.84 -12.16
C LEU A 61 5.65 -8.90 -13.25
N PRO A 62 5.84 -8.57 -14.55
CA PRO A 62 6.06 -9.60 -15.57
C PRO A 62 7.26 -10.50 -15.26
N LEU A 63 8.36 -9.94 -14.75
CA LEU A 63 9.53 -10.71 -14.35
C LEU A 63 9.25 -11.54 -13.08
N ILE A 64 8.53 -10.97 -12.11
CA ILE A 64 8.16 -11.68 -10.88
C ILE A 64 7.24 -12.87 -11.19
N VAL A 65 6.22 -12.66 -12.01
CA VAL A 65 5.25 -13.70 -12.41
C VAL A 65 5.90 -14.84 -13.15
N LYS A 66 6.91 -14.55 -13.98
CA LYS A 66 7.67 -15.60 -14.69
C LYS A 66 8.31 -16.60 -13.73
N GLU A 67 8.85 -16.12 -12.61
CA GLU A 67 9.50 -16.96 -11.59
C GLU A 67 8.51 -17.45 -10.52
N ASN A 68 7.40 -16.74 -10.32
CA ASN A 68 6.39 -17.00 -9.29
C ASN A 68 4.98 -16.87 -9.89
N PRO A 69 4.49 -17.88 -10.62
CA PRO A 69 3.20 -17.82 -11.33
C PRO A 69 1.98 -17.76 -10.39
N ASP A 70 2.16 -18.00 -9.10
CA ASP A 70 1.16 -17.91 -8.04
C ASP A 70 1.03 -16.50 -7.43
N VAL A 71 1.84 -15.52 -7.87
CA VAL A 71 1.77 -14.14 -7.38
C VAL A 71 0.45 -13.47 -7.77
N LEU A 72 -0.12 -12.75 -6.79
CA LEU A 72 -1.24 -11.84 -6.97
C LEU A 72 -0.92 -10.49 -6.31
N PHE A 73 -1.05 -9.41 -7.06
CA PHE A 73 -0.93 -8.05 -6.54
C PHE A 73 -2.32 -7.44 -6.30
N LEU A 74 -2.60 -7.08 -5.05
CA LEU A 74 -3.83 -6.41 -4.63
C LEU A 74 -3.61 -4.89 -4.55
N VAL A 75 -4.36 -4.14 -5.33
CA VAL A 75 -4.41 -2.67 -5.27
C VAL A 75 -5.69 -2.28 -4.52
N ILE A 76 -5.55 -1.91 -3.24
CA ILE A 76 -6.68 -1.73 -2.34
C ILE A 76 -6.97 -0.24 -2.14
N GLY A 77 -8.17 0.19 -2.50
CA GLY A 77 -8.70 1.52 -2.22
C GLY A 77 -9.26 2.25 -3.43
N LYS A 78 -10.04 3.27 -3.13
CA LYS A 78 -10.63 4.17 -4.13
C LYS A 78 -9.63 5.21 -4.61
N THR A 79 -9.95 5.83 -5.74
CA THR A 79 -9.25 7.03 -6.20
C THR A 79 -9.44 8.17 -5.20
N HIS A 80 -8.39 8.95 -4.98
CA HIS A 80 -8.43 10.07 -4.04
C HIS A 80 -9.51 11.09 -4.47
N PRO A 81 -10.39 11.57 -3.55
CA PRO A 81 -11.48 12.48 -3.92
C PRO A 81 -11.02 13.73 -4.67
N GLY A 82 -9.91 14.34 -4.27
CA GLY A 82 -9.33 15.47 -4.97
C GLY A 82 -8.84 15.14 -6.38
N VAL A 83 -8.39 13.90 -6.62
CA VAL A 83 -8.03 13.44 -7.98
C VAL A 83 -9.29 13.25 -8.82
N ILE A 84 -10.35 12.66 -8.24
CA ILE A 84 -11.64 12.51 -8.96
C ILE A 84 -12.18 13.86 -9.43
N LEU A 85 -12.11 14.89 -8.58
CA LEU A 85 -12.60 16.24 -8.92
C LEU A 85 -11.84 16.89 -10.08
N ASN A 86 -10.52 16.65 -10.17
CA ASN A 86 -9.66 17.33 -11.14
C ASN A 86 -9.37 16.48 -12.38
N GLU A 87 -9.25 15.18 -12.23
CA GLU A 87 -8.73 14.26 -13.25
C GLU A 87 -9.66 13.05 -13.49
N GLY A 88 -10.76 12.93 -12.71
CA GLY A 88 -11.63 11.77 -12.74
C GLY A 88 -10.90 10.50 -12.33
N GLU A 89 -11.18 9.39 -12.99
CA GLU A 89 -10.56 8.09 -12.76
C GLU A 89 -9.35 7.83 -13.69
N SER A 90 -8.72 8.90 -14.23
CA SER A 90 -7.66 8.78 -15.25
C SER A 90 -6.49 7.91 -14.77
N TYR A 91 -6.02 8.11 -13.54
CA TYR A 91 -4.91 7.33 -12.98
C TYR A 91 -5.28 5.85 -12.83
N ARG A 92 -6.46 5.53 -12.30
CA ARG A 92 -6.95 4.15 -12.19
C ARG A 92 -7.06 3.48 -13.57
N LYS A 93 -7.72 4.16 -14.52
CA LYS A 93 -7.88 3.65 -15.89
C LYS A 93 -6.54 3.39 -16.57
N MET A 94 -5.56 4.26 -16.34
CA MET A 94 -4.18 4.07 -16.82
C MET A 94 -3.55 2.80 -16.23
N LEU A 95 -3.72 2.55 -14.92
CA LEU A 95 -3.21 1.34 -14.27
C LEU A 95 -3.93 0.08 -14.82
N GLU A 96 -5.25 0.12 -14.96
CA GLU A 96 -6.04 -0.99 -15.52
C GLU A 96 -5.64 -1.30 -16.97
N ALA A 97 -5.47 -0.27 -17.80
CA ALA A 97 -4.97 -0.42 -19.17
C ALA A 97 -3.55 -1.03 -19.20
N LYS A 98 -2.68 -0.61 -18.29
CA LYS A 98 -1.33 -1.16 -18.15
C LYS A 98 -1.35 -2.65 -17.75
N VAL A 99 -2.23 -3.05 -16.85
CA VAL A 99 -2.44 -4.46 -16.49
C VAL A 99 -2.81 -5.30 -17.72
N VAL A 100 -3.71 -4.79 -18.57
CA VAL A 100 -4.09 -5.46 -19.82
C VAL A 100 -2.92 -5.52 -20.79
N ALA A 101 -2.22 -4.41 -21.01
CA ALA A 101 -1.09 -4.33 -21.93
C ALA A 101 0.07 -5.27 -21.57
N LEU A 102 0.27 -5.52 -20.25
CA LEU A 102 1.30 -6.42 -19.73
C LEU A 102 0.83 -7.88 -19.56
N GLY A 103 -0.43 -8.20 -19.90
CA GLY A 103 -0.97 -9.55 -19.76
C GLY A 103 -1.15 -10.01 -18.31
N LEU A 104 -1.34 -9.07 -17.37
CA LEU A 104 -1.33 -9.33 -15.92
C LEU A 104 -2.73 -9.51 -15.31
N GLN A 105 -3.80 -9.70 -16.11
CA GLN A 105 -5.18 -9.75 -15.63
C GLN A 105 -5.44 -10.84 -14.56
N LYS A 106 -4.66 -11.93 -14.57
CA LYS A 106 -4.75 -13.01 -13.58
C LYS A 106 -3.87 -12.77 -12.34
N HIS A 107 -3.06 -11.72 -12.37
CA HIS A 107 -2.03 -11.42 -11.35
C HIS A 107 -2.22 -10.07 -10.66
N VAL A 108 -3.23 -9.29 -11.06
CA VAL A 108 -3.56 -8.01 -10.43
C VAL A 108 -5.05 -7.95 -10.17
N SER A 109 -5.42 -7.53 -8.96
CA SER A 109 -6.82 -7.29 -8.59
C SER A 109 -6.97 -5.91 -7.94
N PHE A 110 -7.96 -5.15 -8.42
CA PHE A 110 -8.31 -3.84 -7.86
C PHE A 110 -9.51 -3.98 -6.94
N ILE A 111 -9.34 -3.60 -5.67
CA ILE A 111 -10.41 -3.51 -4.68
C ILE A 111 -10.85 -2.05 -4.63
N ASN A 112 -11.77 -1.67 -5.54
CA ASN A 112 -12.17 -0.28 -5.78
C ASN A 112 -13.36 0.17 -4.91
N TYR A 113 -13.32 -0.13 -3.63
CA TYR A 113 -14.32 0.36 -2.66
C TYR A 113 -13.65 0.62 -1.31
N TYR A 114 -14.36 1.36 -0.46
CA TYR A 114 -13.90 1.62 0.90
C TYR A 114 -14.13 0.38 1.74
N LEU A 115 -13.05 -0.22 2.20
CA LEU A 115 -13.13 -1.36 3.11
C LEU A 115 -13.44 -0.89 4.54
N PRO A 116 -14.32 -1.59 5.28
CA PRO A 116 -14.36 -1.49 6.72
C PRO A 116 -12.97 -1.77 7.32
N LEU A 117 -12.68 -1.17 8.46
CA LEU A 117 -11.36 -1.29 9.07
C LEU A 117 -10.96 -2.76 9.33
N GLU A 118 -11.90 -3.56 9.81
CA GLU A 118 -11.66 -4.99 10.08
C GLU A 118 -11.21 -5.74 8.82
N ASP A 119 -11.95 -5.57 7.72
CA ASP A 119 -11.59 -6.20 6.44
C ASP A 119 -10.24 -5.73 5.92
N LEU A 120 -9.95 -4.43 6.03
CA LEU A 120 -8.65 -3.87 5.65
C LEU A 120 -7.50 -4.52 6.44
N LEU A 121 -7.68 -4.66 7.76
CA LEU A 121 -6.68 -5.30 8.63
C LEU A 121 -6.48 -6.79 8.29
N GLU A 122 -7.55 -7.50 7.91
CA GLU A 122 -7.44 -8.87 7.44
C GLU A 122 -6.69 -8.96 6.10
N TYR A 123 -6.99 -8.06 5.14
CA TYR A 123 -6.23 -8.00 3.88
C TYR A 123 -4.75 -7.69 4.09
N LEU A 124 -4.42 -6.83 5.03
CA LEU A 124 -3.02 -6.58 5.38
C LEU A 124 -2.37 -7.80 6.02
N GLN A 125 -3.06 -8.51 6.92
CA GLN A 125 -2.52 -9.70 7.59
C GLN A 125 -2.33 -10.90 6.65
N LEU A 126 -3.17 -11.06 5.61
CA LEU A 126 -2.98 -12.10 4.60
C LEU A 126 -1.91 -11.76 3.55
N THR A 127 -1.45 -10.51 3.52
CA THR A 127 -0.41 -10.03 2.60
C THR A 127 0.95 -10.66 2.94
N ASP A 128 1.65 -11.16 1.92
CA ASP A 128 3.00 -11.70 2.09
C ASP A 128 4.06 -10.61 2.03
N ILE A 129 3.89 -9.62 1.13
CA ILE A 129 4.75 -8.43 1.04
C ILE A 129 3.89 -7.21 0.73
N TYR A 130 3.99 -6.19 1.59
CA TYR A 130 3.39 -4.89 1.35
C TYR A 130 4.34 -3.99 0.56
N LEU A 131 3.84 -3.38 -0.52
CA LEU A 131 4.63 -2.53 -1.41
C LEU A 131 4.25 -1.06 -1.20
N PHE A 132 5.24 -0.27 -0.81
CA PHE A 132 5.09 1.16 -0.60
C PHE A 132 6.01 1.95 -1.54
N THR A 133 5.47 2.35 -2.69
CA THR A 133 6.20 2.94 -3.82
C THR A 133 6.02 4.45 -3.96
N SER A 134 5.88 5.19 -2.84
CA SER A 134 5.68 6.65 -2.87
C SER A 134 6.77 7.38 -3.65
N LYS A 135 6.36 8.34 -4.49
CA LYS A 135 7.26 9.26 -5.21
C LYS A 135 7.71 10.45 -4.37
N ASP A 136 7.06 10.72 -3.24
CA ASP A 136 7.39 11.86 -2.40
C ASP A 136 8.58 11.53 -1.48
N PRO A 137 9.80 12.04 -1.78
CA PRO A 137 10.98 11.77 -0.96
C PRO A 137 10.94 12.49 0.39
N HIS A 138 9.99 13.40 0.58
CA HIS A 138 9.83 14.21 1.80
C HIS A 138 8.64 13.78 2.65
N GLN A 139 7.97 12.68 2.30
CA GLN A 139 6.84 12.17 3.06
C GLN A 139 7.26 11.78 4.48
N ALA A 140 7.06 12.70 5.41
CA ALA A 140 7.49 12.54 6.80
C ALA A 140 6.76 11.39 7.53
N VAL A 141 5.48 11.18 7.23
CA VAL A 141 4.63 10.13 7.87
C VAL A 141 3.69 9.53 6.83
N SER A 142 3.43 8.24 6.97
CA SER A 142 2.41 7.53 6.19
C SER A 142 1.56 6.63 7.08
N GLY A 143 0.27 6.93 7.19
CA GLY A 143 -0.69 6.09 7.91
C GLY A 143 -0.80 4.70 7.28
N THR A 144 -0.79 4.59 5.94
CA THR A 144 -0.88 3.29 5.26
C THR A 144 0.33 2.41 5.53
N PHE A 145 1.51 3.00 5.63
CA PHE A 145 2.74 2.34 6.02
C PHE A 145 2.66 1.84 7.48
N ALA A 146 2.22 2.71 8.41
CA ALA A 146 2.06 2.37 9.81
C ALA A 146 1.06 1.21 10.02
N TYR A 147 -0.06 1.18 9.28
CA TYR A 147 -1.00 0.05 9.30
C TYR A 147 -0.38 -1.27 8.83
N ALA A 148 0.39 -1.24 7.73
CA ALA A 148 1.09 -2.43 7.25
C ALA A 148 2.07 -2.98 8.31
N MET A 149 2.80 -2.10 9.00
CA MET A 149 3.68 -2.47 10.11
C MET A 149 2.91 -3.10 11.27
N SER A 150 1.77 -2.51 11.68
CA SER A 150 0.92 -3.05 12.77
C SER A 150 0.40 -4.45 12.46
N CYS A 151 0.14 -4.72 11.17
CA CYS A 151 -0.28 -6.02 10.68
C CYS A 151 0.89 -7.00 10.49
N ARG A 152 2.12 -6.62 10.86
CA ARG A 152 3.36 -7.42 10.69
C ARG A 152 3.64 -7.80 9.24
N CYS A 153 3.22 -6.97 8.29
CA CYS A 153 3.58 -7.20 6.89
C CYS A 153 5.08 -7.00 6.70
N PRO A 154 5.78 -7.91 6.04
CA PRO A 154 7.06 -7.57 5.41
C PRO A 154 6.84 -6.42 4.42
N ILE A 155 7.69 -5.39 4.45
CA ILE A 155 7.51 -4.18 3.65
C ILE A 155 8.71 -3.95 2.74
N ILE A 156 8.42 -3.70 1.45
CA ILE A 156 9.37 -3.10 0.52
C ILE A 156 8.92 -1.65 0.31
N SER A 157 9.79 -0.71 0.63
CA SER A 157 9.49 0.73 0.62
C SER A 157 10.48 1.53 -0.19
N THR A 158 10.00 2.58 -0.87
CA THR A 158 10.86 3.70 -1.26
C THR A 158 11.38 4.41 -0.01
N PRO A 159 12.58 5.02 -0.07
CA PRO A 159 13.29 5.54 1.10
C PRO A 159 12.72 6.89 1.59
N ILE A 160 11.44 6.90 1.94
CA ILE A 160 10.81 8.06 2.60
C ILE A 160 11.35 8.23 4.03
N PRO A 161 11.33 9.46 4.61
CA PRO A 161 11.79 9.69 5.99
C PRO A 161 11.18 8.72 7.00
N HIS A 162 9.87 8.50 6.97
CA HIS A 162 9.19 7.55 7.86
C HIS A 162 9.77 6.12 7.77
N ALA A 163 9.98 5.61 6.55
CA ALA A 163 10.54 4.27 6.38
C ALA A 163 11.98 4.18 6.90
N LYS A 164 12.81 5.21 6.66
CA LYS A 164 14.19 5.27 7.16
C LYS A 164 14.30 5.36 8.68
N GLU A 165 13.25 5.86 9.35
CA GLU A 165 13.22 5.98 10.81
C GLU A 165 12.84 4.66 11.49
N VAL A 166 12.01 3.83 10.83
CA VAL A 166 11.38 2.67 11.49
C VAL A 166 11.75 1.31 10.89
N LEU A 167 12.42 1.26 9.75
CA LEU A 167 13.02 0.07 9.13
C LEU A 167 14.54 0.08 9.25
#